data_c9ea443b9228c09aed3106cee69ecbc4
#
_entry.id   c9ea443b9228c09aed3106cee69ecbc4
#
_cell.length_a   1.000
_cell.length_b   1.000
_cell.length_c   1.000
_cell.angle_alpha   90.00
_cell.angle_beta   90.00
_cell.angle_gamma   90.00
#
_symmetry.space_group_name_H-M   'P 1'
#
loop_
_entity.id
_entity.type
_entity.pdbx_description
1 polymer ?
#
loop_
_entity_poly.entity_id
_entity_poly.type
_entity_poly.pdbx_seq_one_letter_code
_entity_poly.pdbx_strand_id
1 'polypeptide(L)'
;MARRRIRAIAALLAVLASLAPGMGVAGSPQRELIVAAAADLVFAFREITPLFEQQHQAKVTLTFGSTGQLAQQIQHGAPVDVFFAANVAFVEDLRAKGMVLADSVEPYAQGRIVLATHRSRQALASVKDLTRQDVRRIAIANPTHAPYGMAAREALVSAGVWDQIQPKLVYGENIRQALQFLETQNVDAAIISLSLADAPDIRFSLIDLSLHRPIVQAAAVTARSRQPDLARAFIRFVNGPQGRPIMKRFGFLLPGEF
;
A
#
# COMPACT_ATOMS: atom_id res chain seq x y z
N MET A 1 25.17 -67.08 -74.45
CA MET A 1 24.32 -67.71 -73.45
C MET A 1 23.95 -66.63 -72.45
N ALA A 2 22.85 -66.01 -72.57
CA ALA A 2 21.62 -66.28 -71.96
C ALA A 2 21.51 -65.76 -70.50
N ARG A 3 20.76 -64.86 -70.40
CA ARG A 3 19.46 -64.57 -69.66
C ARG A 3 19.61 -63.68 -68.45
N ARG A 4 19.03 -62.53 -68.55
CA ARG A 4 17.73 -62.11 -67.92
C ARG A 4 17.77 -61.96 -66.40
N ARG A 5 17.53 -60.75 -65.95
CA ARG A 5 16.30 -60.37 -65.18
C ARG A 5 16.51 -58.90 -64.67
N ILE A 6 15.84 -57.92 -65.16
CA ILE A 6 14.46 -57.45 -64.93
C ILE A 6 14.29 -56.98 -63.48
N ARG A 7 14.19 -55.66 -63.39
CA ARG A 7 13.26 -54.81 -62.63
C ARG A 7 13.13 -55.00 -61.13
N ALA A 8 13.44 -53.96 -60.39
CA ALA A 8 12.49 -53.37 -59.44
C ALA A 8 12.86 -51.92 -59.15
N ILE A 9 12.11 -51.00 -59.77
CA ILE A 9 12.03 -49.57 -59.38
C ILE A 9 11.15 -49.53 -58.15
N ALA A 10 11.74 -49.32 -56.96
CA ALA A 10 11.00 -48.98 -55.78
C ALA A 10 11.01 -47.44 -55.64
N ALA A 11 9.89 -46.84 -55.94
CA ALA A 11 9.63 -45.42 -55.73
C ALA A 11 9.58 -45.17 -54.21
N LEU A 12 10.61 -44.52 -53.69
CA LEU A 12 10.62 -43.99 -52.33
C LEU A 12 9.94 -42.61 -52.34
N LEU A 13 8.64 -42.60 -52.08
CA LEU A 13 7.90 -41.38 -51.80
C LEU A 13 8.37 -40.82 -50.46
N ALA A 14 9.22 -39.82 -50.52
CA ALA A 14 9.59 -39.00 -49.37
C ALA A 14 8.39 -38.15 -49.00
N VAL A 15 7.69 -38.54 -47.94
CA VAL A 15 6.72 -37.68 -47.24
C VAL A 15 7.52 -36.59 -46.51
N LEU A 16 7.65 -35.43 -47.16
CA LEU A 16 8.04 -34.20 -46.49
C LEU A 16 6.89 -33.80 -45.57
N ALA A 17 6.93 -34.28 -44.32
CA ALA A 17 6.18 -33.68 -43.25
C ALA A 17 6.72 -32.26 -43.03
N SER A 18 5.99 -31.27 -43.50
CA SER A 18 6.20 -29.84 -43.21
C SER A 18 6.02 -29.64 -41.71
N LEU A 19 7.12 -29.64 -40.95
CA LEU A 19 7.17 -29.02 -39.66
C LEU A 19 7.01 -27.52 -39.91
N ALA A 20 5.76 -27.04 -39.84
CA ALA A 20 5.51 -25.63 -39.61
C ALA A 20 6.08 -25.31 -38.20
N PRO A 21 7.04 -24.38 -38.09
CA PRO A 21 7.40 -23.89 -36.78
C PRO A 21 6.14 -23.27 -36.18
N GLY A 22 5.63 -23.88 -35.10
CA GLY A 22 4.56 -23.28 -34.31
C GLY A 22 5.01 -21.86 -33.99
N MET A 23 4.36 -20.87 -34.58
CA MET A 23 4.45 -19.47 -34.13
C MET A 23 4.03 -19.47 -32.68
N GLY A 24 4.99 -19.61 -31.76
CA GLY A 24 4.80 -19.27 -30.38
C GLY A 24 4.27 -17.86 -30.37
N VAL A 25 3.02 -17.68 -29.98
CA VAL A 25 2.46 -16.37 -29.68
C VAL A 25 3.35 -15.83 -28.56
N ALA A 26 4.32 -15.01 -28.94
CA ALA A 26 5.08 -14.21 -27.98
C ALA A 26 4.02 -13.36 -27.28
N GLY A 27 3.64 -13.78 -26.07
CA GLY A 27 2.72 -13.02 -25.25
C GLY A 27 3.28 -11.59 -25.16
N SER A 28 2.45 -10.60 -25.48
CA SER A 28 2.83 -9.20 -25.32
C SER A 28 3.43 -9.03 -23.93
N PRO A 29 4.56 -8.34 -23.77
CA PRO A 29 5.16 -8.15 -22.46
C PRO A 29 4.10 -7.61 -21.52
N GLN A 30 3.86 -8.36 -20.43
CA GLN A 30 2.85 -7.97 -19.45
C GLN A 30 3.22 -6.59 -18.91
N ARG A 31 2.30 -5.62 -19.03
CA ARG A 31 2.52 -4.27 -18.52
C ARG A 31 2.72 -4.34 -17.01
N GLU A 32 3.75 -3.71 -16.50
CA GLU A 32 4.05 -3.64 -15.07
C GLU A 32 3.82 -2.22 -14.56
N LEU A 33 3.13 -2.11 -13.43
CA LEU A 33 2.87 -0.87 -12.70
C LEU A 33 3.58 -0.91 -11.35
N ILE A 34 4.48 0.05 -11.12
CA ILE A 34 5.21 0.17 -9.86
C ILE A 34 4.50 1.20 -8.97
N VAL A 35 3.98 0.73 -7.84
CA VAL A 35 3.18 1.51 -6.90
C VAL A 35 3.95 1.71 -5.59
N ALA A 36 4.20 2.95 -5.21
CA ALA A 36 4.62 3.31 -3.85
C ALA A 36 3.38 3.68 -3.03
N ALA A 37 3.14 3.00 -1.95
CA ALA A 37 1.94 3.17 -1.14
C ALA A 37 2.24 3.32 0.35
N ALA A 38 1.55 4.22 1.01
CA ALA A 38 1.61 4.35 2.46
C ALA A 38 1.21 3.03 3.13
N ALA A 39 1.92 2.68 4.20
CA ALA A 39 1.86 1.36 4.81
C ALA A 39 0.51 1.02 5.47
N ASP A 40 -0.37 2.00 5.67
CA ASP A 40 -1.76 1.80 6.10
C ASP A 40 -2.65 1.14 5.05
N LEU A 41 -2.22 1.15 3.77
CA LEU A 41 -2.92 0.53 2.64
C LEU A 41 -2.62 -0.96 2.48
N VAL A 42 -1.70 -1.52 3.26
CA VAL A 42 -1.17 -2.88 3.01
C VAL A 42 -2.26 -3.95 2.94
N PHE A 43 -3.28 -3.89 3.79
CA PHE A 43 -4.36 -4.88 3.79
C PHE A 43 -5.37 -4.62 2.67
N ALA A 44 -5.78 -3.38 2.47
CA ALA A 44 -6.71 -3.02 1.39
C ALA A 44 -6.12 -3.32 0.01
N PHE A 45 -4.84 -2.99 -0.21
CA PHE A 45 -4.20 -3.19 -1.51
C PHE A 45 -3.90 -4.67 -1.82
N ARG A 46 -3.76 -5.53 -0.82
CA ARG A 46 -3.70 -6.99 -1.03
C ARG A 46 -4.96 -7.54 -1.69
N GLU A 47 -6.12 -6.90 -1.45
CA GLU A 47 -7.38 -7.30 -2.07
C GLU A 47 -7.66 -6.53 -3.37
N ILE A 48 -7.34 -5.25 -3.42
CA ILE A 48 -7.59 -4.39 -4.59
C ILE A 48 -6.70 -4.81 -5.77
N THR A 49 -5.40 -5.04 -5.51
CA THR A 49 -4.42 -5.28 -6.56
C THR A 49 -4.75 -6.46 -7.46
N PRO A 50 -5.10 -7.67 -6.95
CA PRO A 50 -5.44 -8.80 -7.83
C PRO A 50 -6.65 -8.53 -8.74
N LEU A 51 -7.63 -7.77 -8.26
CA LEU A 51 -8.80 -7.39 -9.06
C LEU A 51 -8.41 -6.45 -10.21
N PHE A 52 -7.54 -5.49 -9.93
CA PHE A 52 -7.01 -4.59 -10.95
C PHE A 52 -6.17 -5.34 -11.98
N GLU A 53 -5.26 -6.20 -11.53
CA GLU A 53 -4.40 -7.01 -12.40
C GLU A 53 -5.21 -7.86 -13.36
N GLN A 54 -6.26 -8.52 -12.86
CA GLN A 54 -7.16 -9.32 -13.68
C GLN A 54 -7.89 -8.48 -14.73
N GLN A 55 -8.43 -7.32 -14.33
CA GLN A 55 -9.20 -6.46 -15.24
C GLN A 55 -8.33 -5.80 -16.31
N HIS A 56 -7.10 -5.41 -15.97
CA HIS A 56 -6.21 -4.63 -16.84
C HIS A 56 -5.13 -5.46 -17.53
N GLN A 57 -5.06 -6.78 -17.25
CA GLN A 57 -4.01 -7.68 -17.76
C GLN A 57 -2.61 -7.09 -17.54
N ALA A 58 -2.37 -6.59 -16.33
CA ALA A 58 -1.15 -5.95 -15.91
C ALA A 58 -0.65 -6.56 -14.60
N LYS A 59 0.63 -6.42 -14.32
CA LYS A 59 1.22 -6.76 -13.02
C LYS A 59 1.38 -5.49 -12.19
N VAL A 60 1.09 -5.55 -10.88
CA VAL A 60 1.30 -4.46 -9.95
C VAL A 60 2.36 -4.85 -8.94
N THR A 61 3.43 -4.08 -8.89
CA THR A 61 4.49 -4.24 -7.88
C THR A 61 4.31 -3.18 -6.80
N LEU A 62 3.99 -3.62 -5.58
CA LEU A 62 3.72 -2.75 -4.43
C LEU A 62 4.96 -2.57 -3.56
N THR A 63 5.30 -1.32 -3.25
CA THR A 63 6.27 -0.97 -2.22
C THR A 63 5.56 -0.18 -1.14
N PHE A 64 5.59 -0.69 0.10
CA PHE A 64 4.98 -0.03 1.25
C PHE A 64 6.03 0.65 2.14
N GLY A 65 5.70 1.85 2.61
CA GLY A 65 6.59 2.61 3.49
C GLY A 65 5.88 3.75 4.21
N SER A 66 6.62 4.56 4.95
CA SER A 66 6.07 5.83 5.42
C SER A 66 6.00 6.82 4.26
N THR A 67 4.97 7.63 4.26
CA THR A 67 4.71 8.61 3.19
C THR A 67 5.92 9.53 2.94
N GLY A 68 6.56 10.04 4.00
CA GLY A 68 7.69 10.94 3.85
C GLY A 68 8.93 10.25 3.26
N GLN A 69 9.22 9.01 3.66
CA GLN A 69 10.33 8.25 3.09
C GLN A 69 10.08 7.93 1.61
N LEU A 70 8.87 7.50 1.25
CA LEU A 70 8.49 7.24 -0.15
C LEU A 70 8.57 8.51 -1.00
N ALA A 71 8.07 9.64 -0.49
CA ALA A 71 8.19 10.93 -1.16
C ALA A 71 9.65 11.32 -1.40
N GLN A 72 10.52 11.12 -0.42
CA GLN A 72 11.95 11.35 -0.53
C GLN A 72 12.59 10.44 -1.60
N GLN A 73 12.23 9.15 -1.63
CA GLN A 73 12.71 8.23 -2.66
C GLN A 73 12.29 8.68 -4.07
N ILE A 74 11.05 9.14 -4.24
CA ILE A 74 10.56 9.68 -5.51
C ILE A 74 11.37 10.93 -5.92
N GLN A 75 11.66 11.84 -4.97
CA GLN A 75 12.51 13.00 -5.23
C GLN A 75 13.91 12.59 -5.69
N HIS A 76 14.47 11.50 -5.17
CA HIS A 76 15.77 10.97 -5.57
C HIS A 76 15.69 10.04 -6.81
N GLY A 77 14.54 9.98 -7.47
CA GLY A 77 14.41 9.29 -8.76
C GLY A 77 14.07 7.81 -8.69
N ALA A 78 13.49 7.33 -7.59
CA ALA A 78 12.97 5.98 -7.53
C ALA A 78 12.01 5.70 -8.71
N PRO A 79 12.10 4.53 -9.36
CA PRO A 79 11.29 4.18 -10.52
C PRO A 79 9.87 3.78 -10.11
N VAL A 80 9.07 4.77 -9.70
CA VAL A 80 7.69 4.62 -9.24
C VAL A 80 6.76 5.22 -10.29
N ASP A 81 5.67 4.53 -10.63
CA ASP A 81 4.67 5.03 -11.56
C ASP A 81 3.56 5.82 -10.86
N VAL A 82 3.13 5.37 -9.69
CA VAL A 82 2.06 6.02 -8.92
C VAL A 82 2.38 6.00 -7.42
N PHE A 83 2.08 7.10 -6.76
CA PHE A 83 2.28 7.30 -5.34
C PHE A 83 0.94 7.48 -4.62
N PHE A 84 0.71 6.67 -3.59
CA PHE A 84 -0.42 6.77 -2.67
C PHE A 84 0.08 7.21 -1.29
N ALA A 85 -0.18 8.47 -0.96
CA ALA A 85 0.30 9.13 0.25
C ALA A 85 -0.77 9.21 1.33
N ALA A 86 -0.42 8.90 2.56
CA ALA A 86 -1.31 9.08 3.72
C ALA A 86 -1.42 10.54 4.20
N ASN A 87 -0.86 11.50 3.47
CA ASN A 87 -1.04 12.92 3.73
C ASN A 87 -0.86 13.69 2.41
N VAL A 88 -1.90 14.41 2.02
CA VAL A 88 -1.96 15.20 0.78
C VAL A 88 -0.82 16.21 0.67
N ALA A 89 -0.32 16.76 1.78
CA ALA A 89 0.75 17.76 1.76
C ALA A 89 2.05 17.22 1.11
N PHE A 90 2.35 15.94 1.23
CA PHE A 90 3.52 15.33 0.57
C PHE A 90 3.33 15.23 -0.95
N VAL A 91 2.10 14.99 -1.42
CA VAL A 91 1.78 14.98 -2.85
C VAL A 91 1.87 16.39 -3.42
N GLU A 92 1.37 17.39 -2.68
CA GLU A 92 1.43 18.79 -3.06
C GLU A 92 2.88 19.32 -3.12
N ASP A 93 3.74 18.91 -2.19
CA ASP A 93 5.17 19.21 -2.24
C ASP A 93 5.84 18.61 -3.48
N LEU A 94 5.55 17.35 -3.80
CA LEU A 94 6.03 16.71 -5.03
C LEU A 94 5.47 17.40 -6.28
N ARG A 95 4.21 17.83 -6.27
CA ARG A 95 3.59 18.59 -7.36
C ARG A 95 4.30 19.93 -7.58
N ALA A 96 4.54 20.67 -6.52
CA ALA A 96 5.26 21.95 -6.59
C ALA A 96 6.69 21.81 -7.15
N LYS A 97 7.32 20.64 -6.92
CA LYS A 97 8.65 20.31 -7.47
C LYS A 97 8.60 19.69 -8.88
N GLY A 98 7.42 19.56 -9.50
CA GLY A 98 7.27 18.92 -10.81
C GLY A 98 7.57 17.41 -10.83
N MET A 99 7.51 16.74 -9.68
CA MET A 99 7.81 15.30 -9.53
C MET A 99 6.60 14.40 -9.76
N VAL A 100 5.39 14.96 -9.78
CA VAL A 100 4.15 14.28 -10.14
C VAL A 100 3.39 15.08 -11.20
N LEU A 101 2.55 14.42 -11.99
CA LEU A 101 1.68 15.06 -12.97
C LEU A 101 0.57 15.81 -12.22
N ALA A 102 0.53 17.13 -12.39
CA ALA A 102 -0.35 18.02 -11.63
C ALA A 102 -1.84 17.68 -11.77
N ASP A 103 -2.24 17.22 -12.95
CA ASP A 103 -3.61 16.84 -13.31
C ASP A 103 -4.00 15.42 -12.84
N SER A 104 -3.09 14.72 -12.15
CA SER A 104 -3.32 13.37 -11.63
C SER A 104 -3.49 13.31 -10.11
N VAL A 105 -3.40 14.45 -9.44
CA VAL A 105 -3.55 14.50 -7.98
C VAL A 105 -5.02 14.31 -7.62
N GLU A 106 -5.34 13.20 -6.93
CA GLU A 106 -6.69 12.85 -6.52
C GLU A 106 -6.72 12.41 -5.05
N PRO A 107 -7.62 12.98 -4.22
CA PRO A 107 -7.92 12.40 -2.92
C PRO A 107 -8.51 11.00 -3.09
N TYR A 108 -8.15 10.07 -2.19
CA TYR A 108 -8.73 8.72 -2.24
C TYR A 108 -9.32 8.28 -0.90
N ALA A 109 -8.87 8.85 0.21
CA ALA A 109 -9.36 8.47 1.54
C ALA A 109 -9.06 9.55 2.59
N GLN A 110 -9.72 9.43 3.75
CA GLN A 110 -9.26 9.98 5.01
C GLN A 110 -9.04 8.84 6.00
N GLY A 111 -7.85 8.79 6.59
CA GLY A 111 -7.49 7.80 7.59
C GLY A 111 -7.97 8.15 8.99
N ARG A 112 -8.00 7.14 9.87
CA ARG A 112 -8.33 7.27 11.30
C ARG A 112 -7.29 6.55 12.13
N ILE A 113 -7.02 7.05 13.34
CA ILE A 113 -6.14 6.39 14.30
C ILE A 113 -6.93 5.71 15.41
N VAL A 114 -6.33 4.66 15.95
CA VAL A 114 -6.88 3.88 17.06
C VAL A 114 -5.80 3.61 18.11
N LEU A 115 -6.23 3.55 19.35
CA LEU A 115 -5.43 3.03 20.45
C LEU A 115 -5.62 1.52 20.51
N ALA A 116 -4.55 0.76 20.33
CA ALA A 116 -4.59 -0.69 20.22
C ALA A 116 -3.77 -1.38 21.33
N THR A 117 -4.26 -2.54 21.75
CA THR A 117 -3.56 -3.46 22.67
C THR A 117 -3.69 -4.88 22.15
N HIS A 118 -2.75 -5.75 22.52
CA HIS A 118 -2.89 -7.18 22.29
C HIS A 118 -4.03 -7.76 23.15
N ARG A 119 -4.79 -8.73 22.64
CA ARG A 119 -5.97 -9.31 23.34
C ARG A 119 -5.63 -9.96 24.67
N SER A 120 -4.39 -10.39 24.88
CA SER A 120 -3.91 -10.92 26.17
C SER A 120 -3.74 -9.85 27.26
N ARG A 121 -3.78 -8.56 26.91
CA ARG A 121 -3.65 -7.43 27.83
C ARG A 121 -5.00 -6.76 28.11
N GLN A 122 -5.06 -5.97 29.17
CA GLN A 122 -6.24 -5.15 29.44
C GLN A 122 -6.47 -4.14 28.32
N ALA A 123 -7.74 -3.96 27.94
CA ALA A 123 -8.13 -2.92 27.01
C ALA A 123 -7.87 -1.52 27.59
N LEU A 124 -7.43 -0.61 26.73
CA LEU A 124 -7.31 0.81 27.05
C LEU A 124 -8.49 1.56 26.39
N ALA A 125 -9.19 2.37 27.17
CA ALA A 125 -10.36 3.09 26.69
C ALA A 125 -10.01 4.43 26.03
N SER A 126 -8.92 5.06 26.48
CA SER A 126 -8.49 6.37 25.99
C SER A 126 -6.98 6.52 25.99
N VAL A 127 -6.47 7.52 25.26
CA VAL A 127 -5.02 7.83 25.24
C VAL A 127 -4.50 8.23 26.64
N LYS A 128 -5.35 8.64 27.55
CA LYS A 128 -4.96 8.93 28.95
C LYS A 128 -4.52 7.67 29.69
N ASP A 129 -5.07 6.50 29.33
CA ASP A 129 -4.68 5.23 29.96
C ASP A 129 -3.23 4.84 29.66
N LEU A 130 -2.60 5.44 28.65
CA LEU A 130 -1.18 5.25 28.34
C LEU A 130 -0.25 5.75 29.47
N THR A 131 -0.74 6.59 30.38
CA THR A 131 0.03 7.07 31.53
C THR A 131 0.14 6.02 32.64
N ARG A 132 -0.68 4.99 32.64
CA ARG A 132 -0.69 3.92 33.65
C ARG A 132 0.69 3.28 33.83
N GLN A 133 0.96 2.79 35.04
CA GLN A 133 2.26 2.19 35.38
C GLN A 133 2.50 0.83 34.71
N ASP A 134 1.42 0.08 34.41
CA ASP A 134 1.48 -1.20 33.69
C ASP A 134 1.67 -1.06 32.17
N VAL A 135 1.54 0.17 31.62
CA VAL A 135 1.86 0.51 30.24
C VAL A 135 3.28 1.10 30.20
N ARG A 136 4.26 0.30 29.81
CA ARG A 136 5.69 0.65 29.86
C ARG A 136 6.25 1.03 28.49
N ARG A 137 5.75 0.41 27.42
CA ARG A 137 6.23 0.61 26.05
C ARG A 137 5.05 0.85 25.12
N ILE A 138 5.12 1.90 24.32
CA ILE A 138 4.04 2.36 23.44
C ILE A 138 4.60 2.55 22.04
N ALA A 139 4.07 1.86 21.05
CA ALA A 139 4.50 2.07 19.66
C ALA A 139 3.66 3.15 18.97
N ILE A 140 4.33 4.01 18.24
CA ILE A 140 3.75 4.90 17.23
C ILE A 140 4.65 4.89 16.00
N ALA A 141 4.12 5.21 14.82
CA ALA A 141 4.97 5.47 13.67
C ALA A 141 5.80 6.74 13.92
N ASN A 142 6.99 6.83 13.34
CA ASN A 142 7.87 7.97 13.56
C ASN A 142 7.25 9.29 13.04
N PRO A 143 6.94 10.26 13.92
CA PRO A 143 6.24 11.48 13.53
C PRO A 143 7.05 12.43 12.65
N THR A 144 8.34 12.17 12.44
CA THR A 144 9.18 13.02 11.57
C THR A 144 8.85 12.83 10.09
N HIS A 145 8.33 11.64 9.70
CA HIS A 145 8.09 11.31 8.29
C HIS A 145 6.84 10.45 8.04
N ALA A 146 6.16 9.96 9.10
CA ALA A 146 4.98 9.13 8.97
C ALA A 146 3.71 9.91 9.39
N PRO A 147 2.73 10.13 8.49
CA PRO A 147 1.52 10.91 8.79
C PRO A 147 0.71 10.38 9.98
N TYR A 148 0.60 9.07 10.13
CA TYR A 148 -0.06 8.47 11.29
C TYR A 148 0.69 8.69 12.59
N GLY A 149 2.01 8.80 12.54
CA GLY A 149 2.85 9.21 13.67
C GLY A 149 2.65 10.68 14.03
N MET A 150 2.51 11.56 13.02
CA MET A 150 2.16 12.97 13.22
C MET A 150 0.82 13.10 13.92
N ALA A 151 -0.22 12.40 13.43
CA ALA A 151 -1.55 12.39 14.03
C ALA A 151 -1.53 11.80 15.45
N ALA A 152 -0.79 10.73 15.69
CA ALA A 152 -0.62 10.16 17.02
C ALA A 152 0.01 11.16 17.99
N ARG A 153 1.07 11.86 17.57
CA ARG A 153 1.70 12.91 18.38
C ARG A 153 0.72 14.04 18.67
N GLU A 154 0.00 14.53 17.66
CA GLU A 154 -1.01 15.58 17.83
C GLU A 154 -2.06 15.17 18.86
N ALA A 155 -2.61 13.95 18.74
CA ALA A 155 -3.61 13.45 19.67
C ALA A 155 -3.10 13.35 21.11
N LEU A 156 -1.87 12.90 21.30
CA LEU A 156 -1.24 12.78 22.62
C LEU A 156 -0.93 14.14 23.24
N VAL A 157 -0.52 15.13 22.41
CA VAL A 157 -0.31 16.53 22.86
C VAL A 157 -1.66 17.16 23.23
N SER A 158 -2.68 17.03 22.38
CA SER A 158 -4.03 17.55 22.63
C SER A 158 -4.67 16.95 23.89
N ALA A 159 -4.40 15.67 24.17
CA ALA A 159 -4.85 15.01 25.39
C ALA A 159 -4.06 15.37 26.65
N GLY A 160 -2.96 16.13 26.52
CA GLY A 160 -2.09 16.57 27.63
C GLY A 160 -1.23 15.45 28.23
N VAL A 161 -0.96 14.35 27.48
CA VAL A 161 -0.22 13.19 28.01
C VAL A 161 1.16 13.02 27.35
N TRP A 162 1.48 13.79 26.32
CA TRP A 162 2.70 13.61 25.52
C TRP A 162 3.97 13.55 26.36
N ASP A 163 4.23 14.54 27.22
CA ASP A 163 5.48 14.63 27.99
C ASP A 163 5.63 13.45 28.96
N GLN A 164 4.52 12.99 29.53
CA GLN A 164 4.51 11.88 30.47
C GLN A 164 4.79 10.54 29.80
N ILE A 165 4.33 10.34 28.55
CA ILE A 165 4.47 9.08 27.83
C ILE A 165 5.67 9.04 26.88
N GLN A 166 6.26 10.19 26.57
CA GLN A 166 7.41 10.28 25.65
C GLN A 166 8.55 9.32 25.99
N PRO A 167 8.94 9.11 27.27
CA PRO A 167 9.98 8.15 27.63
C PRO A 167 9.60 6.68 27.38
N LYS A 168 8.31 6.40 27.17
CA LYS A 168 7.78 5.04 26.90
C LYS A 168 7.69 4.75 25.40
N LEU A 169 7.92 5.76 24.52
CA LEU A 169 7.67 5.64 23.09
C LEU A 169 8.71 4.77 22.39
N VAL A 170 8.22 3.91 21.51
CA VAL A 170 8.99 3.13 20.53
C VAL A 170 8.51 3.55 19.14
N TYR A 171 9.42 4.04 18.32
CA TYR A 171 9.11 4.53 16.99
C TYR A 171 9.26 3.43 15.94
N GLY A 172 8.17 3.15 15.20
CA GLY A 172 8.23 2.36 13.98
C GLY A 172 8.56 3.23 12.77
N GLU A 173 9.28 2.70 11.81
CA GLU A 173 9.58 3.38 10.54
C GLU A 173 8.32 3.77 9.76
N ASN A 174 7.25 3.02 9.95
CA ASN A 174 5.94 3.28 9.38
C ASN A 174 4.84 2.67 10.27
N ILE A 175 3.59 2.89 9.90
CA ILE A 175 2.46 2.47 10.74
C ILE A 175 2.29 0.95 10.80
N ARG A 176 2.72 0.18 9.78
CA ARG A 176 2.70 -1.29 9.81
C ARG A 176 3.72 -1.85 10.80
N GLN A 177 4.90 -1.22 10.92
CA GLN A 177 5.88 -1.64 11.92
C GLN A 177 5.41 -1.34 13.34
N ALA A 178 4.69 -0.22 13.57
CA ALA A 178 4.08 0.05 14.86
C ALA A 178 3.08 -1.06 15.26
N LEU A 179 2.24 -1.53 14.32
CA LEU A 179 1.38 -2.69 14.53
C LEU A 179 2.22 -3.96 14.79
N GLN A 180 3.28 -4.20 14.03
CA GLN A 180 4.14 -5.38 14.20
C GLN A 180 4.73 -5.46 15.61
N PHE A 181 5.17 -4.34 16.18
CA PHE A 181 5.64 -4.33 17.58
C PHE A 181 4.56 -4.75 18.57
N LEU A 182 3.30 -4.42 18.30
CA LEU A 182 2.17 -4.83 19.11
C LEU A 182 1.83 -6.32 18.92
N GLU A 183 1.78 -6.79 17.67
CA GLU A 183 1.53 -8.21 17.32
C GLU A 183 2.55 -9.14 17.98
N THR A 184 3.82 -8.73 18.00
CA THR A 184 4.92 -9.49 18.61
C THR A 184 5.05 -9.25 20.11
N GLN A 185 4.14 -8.48 20.72
CA GLN A 185 4.12 -8.13 22.14
C GLN A 185 5.41 -7.45 22.64
N ASN A 186 6.15 -6.82 21.74
CA ASN A 186 7.33 -6.01 22.09
C ASN A 186 6.95 -4.66 22.73
N VAL A 187 5.67 -4.29 22.66
CA VAL A 187 5.09 -3.11 23.30
C VAL A 187 3.77 -3.47 23.98
N ASP A 188 3.34 -2.65 24.93
CA ASP A 188 2.13 -2.86 25.71
C ASP A 188 0.89 -2.30 24.99
N ALA A 189 1.09 -1.21 24.25
CA ALA A 189 0.07 -0.53 23.48
C ALA A 189 0.67 0.08 22.21
N ALA A 190 -0.18 0.41 21.24
CA ALA A 190 0.23 1.15 20.05
C ALA A 190 -0.88 2.10 19.61
N ILE A 191 -0.50 3.21 18.97
CA ILE A 191 -1.41 4.01 18.16
C ILE A 191 -1.14 3.63 16.71
N ILE A 192 -2.15 3.02 16.08
CA ILE A 192 -2.08 2.51 14.70
C ILE A 192 -3.20 3.09 13.84
N SER A 193 -3.17 2.83 12.53
CA SER A 193 -4.31 3.14 11.66
C SER A 193 -5.46 2.18 11.89
N LEU A 194 -6.70 2.66 11.78
CA LEU A 194 -7.88 1.81 11.83
C LEU A 194 -7.84 0.74 10.73
N SER A 195 -7.29 1.08 9.56
CA SER A 195 -7.16 0.16 8.43
C SER A 195 -6.28 -1.07 8.68
N LEU A 196 -5.48 -1.05 9.73
CA LEU A 196 -4.64 -2.17 10.17
C LEU A 196 -5.16 -2.83 11.45
N ALA A 197 -6.22 -2.31 12.05
CA ALA A 197 -6.68 -2.75 13.38
C ALA A 197 -7.44 -4.07 13.37
N ASP A 198 -7.88 -4.55 12.19
CA ASP A 198 -8.50 -5.88 12.01
C ASP A 198 -7.45 -7.01 11.95
N ALA A 199 -6.34 -6.82 12.65
CA ALA A 199 -5.32 -7.85 12.79
C ALA A 199 -5.72 -8.87 13.88
N PRO A 200 -5.38 -10.17 13.71
CA PRO A 200 -5.60 -11.18 14.73
C PRO A 200 -5.01 -10.74 16.07
N ASP A 201 -5.67 -11.09 17.16
CA ASP A 201 -5.22 -10.82 18.54
C ASP A 201 -5.09 -9.34 18.93
N ILE A 202 -5.55 -8.41 18.10
CA ILE A 202 -5.59 -6.99 18.41
C ILE A 202 -7.01 -6.59 18.83
N ARG A 203 -7.09 -5.76 19.87
CA ARG A 203 -8.30 -5.00 20.23
C ARG A 203 -7.97 -3.51 20.20
N PHE A 204 -8.93 -2.68 19.93
CA PHE A 204 -8.71 -1.26 19.81
C PHE A 204 -9.88 -0.41 20.31
N SER A 205 -9.59 0.84 20.60
CA SER A 205 -10.54 1.92 20.83
C SER A 205 -10.27 3.05 19.84
N LEU A 206 -11.32 3.66 19.29
CA LEU A 206 -11.17 4.80 18.39
C LEU A 206 -10.60 6.00 19.17
N ILE A 207 -9.68 6.72 18.55
CA ILE A 207 -9.21 8.02 19.05
C ILE A 207 -10.11 9.10 18.44
N ASP A 208 -10.54 10.05 19.27
CA ASP A 208 -11.42 11.13 18.85
C ASP A 208 -10.76 11.99 17.77
N LEU A 209 -11.49 12.25 16.70
CA LEU A 209 -11.03 13.04 15.56
C LEU A 209 -10.70 14.50 15.92
N SER A 210 -11.25 15.03 17.01
CA SER A 210 -10.96 16.37 17.50
C SER A 210 -9.56 16.51 18.09
N LEU A 211 -8.87 15.40 18.40
CA LEU A 211 -7.54 15.40 19.01
C LEU A 211 -6.40 15.57 18.00
N HIS A 212 -6.66 15.44 16.72
CA HIS A 212 -5.65 15.57 15.67
C HIS A 212 -6.26 16.14 14.37
N ARG A 213 -5.41 16.67 13.51
CA ARG A 213 -5.85 17.11 12.17
C ARG A 213 -6.30 15.93 11.32
N PRO A 214 -7.24 16.12 10.39
CA PRO A 214 -7.67 15.09 9.44
C PRO A 214 -6.49 14.49 8.66
N ILE A 215 -6.46 13.18 8.54
CA ILE A 215 -5.43 12.46 7.79
C ILE A 215 -5.92 12.30 6.33
N VAL A 216 -5.99 13.43 5.60
CA VAL A 216 -6.43 13.43 4.20
C VAL A 216 -5.35 12.83 3.32
N GLN A 217 -5.71 11.80 2.56
CA GLN A 217 -4.82 11.01 1.74
C GLN A 217 -5.06 11.30 0.25
N ALA A 218 -3.98 11.35 -0.53
CA ALA A 218 -4.05 11.60 -1.97
C ALA A 218 -3.08 10.71 -2.74
N ALA A 219 -3.43 10.43 -3.98
CA ALA A 219 -2.59 9.73 -4.94
C ALA A 219 -2.20 10.65 -6.08
N ALA A 220 -1.07 10.35 -6.73
CA ALA A 220 -0.64 11.02 -7.94
C ALA A 220 0.24 10.12 -8.81
N VAL A 221 0.19 10.32 -10.12
CA VAL A 221 1.09 9.70 -11.07
C VAL A 221 2.43 10.44 -11.03
N THR A 222 3.55 9.73 -10.94
CA THR A 222 4.88 10.37 -10.95
C THR A 222 5.21 10.92 -12.34
N ALA A 223 5.94 12.03 -12.41
CA ALA A 223 6.35 12.63 -13.67
C ALA A 223 7.27 11.74 -14.52
N ARG A 224 7.91 10.73 -13.90
CA ARG A 224 8.79 9.75 -14.55
C ARG A 224 8.12 8.41 -14.84
N SER A 225 6.82 8.31 -14.62
CA SER A 225 6.08 7.08 -14.91
C SER A 225 6.26 6.65 -16.35
N ARG A 226 6.53 5.36 -16.54
CA ARG A 226 6.55 4.71 -17.86
C ARG A 226 5.17 4.20 -18.28
N GLN A 227 4.21 4.21 -17.34
CA GLN A 227 2.85 3.71 -17.52
C GLN A 227 1.80 4.72 -17.02
N PRO A 228 1.83 6.00 -17.47
CA PRO A 228 0.98 7.04 -16.88
C PRO A 228 -0.53 6.74 -16.99
N ASP A 229 -0.96 6.14 -18.10
CA ASP A 229 -2.37 5.78 -18.29
C ASP A 229 -2.81 4.64 -17.38
N LEU A 230 -1.94 3.64 -17.20
CA LEU A 230 -2.19 2.52 -16.28
C LEU A 230 -2.18 3.00 -14.82
N ALA A 231 -1.28 3.94 -14.48
CA ALA A 231 -1.22 4.57 -13.17
C ALA A 231 -2.50 5.36 -12.85
N ARG A 232 -2.99 6.16 -13.81
CA ARG A 232 -4.30 6.85 -13.70
C ARG A 232 -5.46 5.85 -13.57
N ALA A 233 -5.41 4.76 -14.33
CA ALA A 233 -6.41 3.70 -14.24
C ALA A 233 -6.42 3.07 -12.85
N PHE A 234 -5.25 2.88 -12.20
CA PHE A 234 -5.16 2.33 -10.86
C PHE A 234 -5.75 3.29 -9.80
N ILE A 235 -5.47 4.61 -9.90
CA ILE A 235 -6.09 5.62 -9.02
C ILE A 235 -7.62 5.58 -9.18
N ARG A 236 -8.13 5.61 -10.41
CA ARG A 236 -9.58 5.52 -10.67
C ARG A 236 -10.18 4.20 -10.18
N PHE A 237 -9.45 3.09 -10.25
CA PHE A 237 -9.90 1.80 -9.77
C PHE A 237 -10.08 1.80 -8.25
N VAL A 238 -9.11 2.35 -7.50
CA VAL A 238 -9.20 2.52 -6.04
C VAL A 238 -10.41 3.38 -5.67
N ASN A 239 -10.63 4.48 -6.40
CA ASN A 239 -11.77 5.40 -6.22
C ASN A 239 -13.08 4.91 -6.86
N GLY A 240 -13.04 3.79 -7.56
CA GLY A 240 -14.17 3.23 -8.32
C GLY A 240 -15.03 2.24 -7.54
N PRO A 241 -16.02 1.64 -8.23
CA PRO A 241 -17.02 0.78 -7.60
C PRO A 241 -16.44 -0.52 -6.99
N GLN A 242 -15.25 -0.94 -7.42
CA GLN A 242 -14.57 -2.12 -6.88
C GLN A 242 -13.66 -1.78 -5.70
N GLY A 243 -12.92 -0.68 -5.76
CA GLY A 243 -11.99 -0.28 -4.70
C GLY A 243 -12.68 0.33 -3.49
N ARG A 244 -13.65 1.23 -3.70
CA ARG A 244 -14.34 1.93 -2.59
C ARG A 244 -14.94 1.00 -1.52
N PRO A 245 -15.66 -0.08 -1.84
CA PRO A 245 -16.19 -0.99 -0.81
C PRO A 245 -15.10 -1.65 0.02
N ILE A 246 -13.96 -2.00 -0.61
CA ILE A 246 -12.81 -2.58 0.08
C ILE A 246 -12.21 -1.53 1.01
N MET A 247 -11.91 -0.32 0.53
CA MET A 247 -11.37 0.78 1.34
C MET A 247 -12.28 1.07 2.55
N LYS A 248 -13.60 1.14 2.35
CA LYS A 248 -14.57 1.38 3.41
C LYS A 248 -14.57 0.28 4.48
N ARG A 249 -14.47 -0.98 4.07
CA ARG A 249 -14.39 -2.12 5.00
C ARG A 249 -13.15 -2.04 5.89
N PHE A 250 -12.03 -1.54 5.38
CA PHE A 250 -10.82 -1.26 6.17
C PHE A 250 -10.89 0.06 6.96
N GLY A 251 -12.06 0.70 7.06
CA GLY A 251 -12.31 1.84 7.96
C GLY A 251 -11.84 3.19 7.44
N PHE A 252 -11.52 3.31 6.15
CA PHE A 252 -11.28 4.60 5.52
C PHE A 252 -12.59 5.36 5.30
N LEU A 253 -12.57 6.68 5.55
CA LEU A 253 -13.58 7.59 5.01
C LEU A 253 -13.23 7.88 3.55
N LEU A 254 -14.25 7.94 2.68
CA LEU A 254 -14.05 8.09 1.24
C LEU A 254 -14.38 9.51 0.78
N PRO A 255 -13.83 9.98 -0.36
CA PRO A 255 -14.19 11.29 -0.92
C PRO A 255 -15.70 11.46 -1.01
N GLY A 256 -16.19 12.57 -0.44
CA GLY A 256 -17.63 12.87 -0.24
C GLY A 256 -18.17 12.51 1.13
N GLU A 257 -17.39 11.87 2.00
CA GLU A 257 -17.75 11.56 3.41
C GLU A 257 -16.97 12.44 4.41
N PHE A 258 -16.02 13.25 3.93
CA PHE A 258 -15.21 14.18 4.72
C PHE A 258 -14.96 15.50 3.97
#